data_be7b62fec7b59cd1cb15cdafe9df7b36
#
_entry.id   be7b62fec7b59cd1cb15cdafe9df7b36
#
_cell.length_a   1.000
_cell.length_b   1.000
_cell.length_c   1.000
_cell.angle_alpha   90.00
_cell.angle_beta   90.00
_cell.angle_gamma   90.00
#
_symmetry.space_group_name_H-M   'P 1'
#
loop_
_entity.id
_entity.type
_entity.pdbx_description
1 polymer ?
#
loop_
_entity_poly.entity_id
_entity_poly.type
_entity_poly.pdbx_seq_one_letter_code
_entity_poly.pdbx_strand_id
1 'polypeptide(L)'
;MPSASLIKEFEQLVGKENVFSSEADRQSYAYDAAVLKPMIPSLVVRPTEVEQLGQVVKRCYEEGVPMTVRGSGTNLTGGTIPDCSDTIVILTTGLNKILEINTEDLYATVQPGVITAKFAAAVAAKGLFYPPDPGSMSVSTIGGNVAESSGGLRGL
;
A
#
# COMPACT_ATOMS: atom_id res chain seq x y z
N MET A 1 1.78 -18.94 -10.91
CA MET A 1 1.54 -19.00 -9.45
C MET A 1 2.88 -19.13 -8.75
N PRO A 2 3.14 -18.42 -7.66
CA PRO A 2 4.37 -18.54 -6.89
C PRO A 2 4.53 -19.97 -6.38
N SER A 3 5.77 -20.42 -6.25
CA SER A 3 6.07 -21.75 -5.73
C SER A 3 5.63 -21.88 -4.27
N ALA A 4 5.29 -23.10 -3.84
CA ALA A 4 4.95 -23.36 -2.43
C ALA A 4 6.14 -23.00 -1.49
N SER A 5 7.37 -23.05 -1.99
CA SER A 5 8.58 -22.63 -1.26
C SER A 5 8.56 -21.11 -1.02
N LEU A 6 8.28 -20.32 -2.07
CA LEU A 6 8.25 -18.87 -1.99
C LEU A 6 7.13 -18.36 -1.05
N ILE A 7 5.95 -19.02 -1.09
CA ILE A 7 4.85 -18.70 -0.15
C ILE A 7 5.30 -18.91 1.29
N LYS A 8 5.91 -20.06 1.61
CA LYS A 8 6.41 -20.35 2.95
C LYS A 8 7.51 -19.38 3.39
N GLU A 9 8.38 -18.98 2.48
CA GLU A 9 9.41 -17.98 2.76
C GLU A 9 8.78 -16.63 3.14
N PHE A 10 7.76 -16.19 2.42
CA PHE A 10 7.03 -14.97 2.77
C PHE A 10 6.27 -15.11 4.10
N GLU A 11 5.67 -16.27 4.37
CA GLU A 11 5.04 -16.53 5.68
C GLU A 11 6.04 -16.43 6.84
N GLN A 12 7.26 -16.90 6.65
CA GLN A 12 8.34 -16.77 7.65
C GLN A 12 8.83 -15.32 7.79
N LEU A 13 8.85 -14.57 6.69
CA LEU A 13 9.36 -13.20 6.65
C LEU A 13 8.40 -12.19 7.26
N VAL A 14 7.13 -12.22 6.88
CA VAL A 14 6.13 -11.20 7.27
C VAL A 14 5.11 -11.70 8.29
N GLY A 15 5.12 -12.99 8.64
CA GLY A 15 4.08 -13.66 9.41
C GLY A 15 2.96 -14.21 8.54
N LYS A 16 2.46 -15.40 8.90
CA LYS A 16 1.44 -16.11 8.12
C LYS A 16 0.14 -15.31 7.95
N GLU A 17 -0.23 -14.52 8.94
CA GLU A 17 -1.39 -13.62 8.95
C GLU A 17 -1.26 -12.45 7.97
N ASN A 18 -0.08 -12.23 7.42
CA ASN A 18 0.23 -11.19 6.45
C ASN A 18 0.45 -11.72 5.02
N VAL A 19 0.18 -13.02 4.80
CA VAL A 19 0.24 -13.67 3.49
C VAL A 19 -1.13 -14.20 3.13
N PHE A 20 -1.77 -13.60 2.13
CA PHE A 20 -3.12 -13.93 1.70
C PHE A 20 -3.06 -14.79 0.45
N SER A 21 -3.19 -16.09 0.63
CA SER A 21 -3.08 -17.10 -0.45
C SER A 21 -4.41 -17.70 -0.86
N SER A 22 -5.47 -17.63 -0.02
CA SER A 22 -6.77 -18.14 -0.39
C SER A 22 -7.39 -17.33 -1.54
N GLU A 23 -8.17 -17.97 -2.40
CA GLU A 23 -8.81 -17.28 -3.51
C GLU A 23 -9.76 -16.17 -3.02
N ALA A 24 -10.51 -16.41 -1.95
CA ALA A 24 -11.43 -15.45 -1.35
C ALA A 24 -10.69 -14.18 -0.89
N ASP A 25 -9.54 -14.33 -0.23
CA ASP A 25 -8.74 -13.19 0.21
C ASP A 25 -8.19 -12.40 -1.00
N ARG A 26 -7.59 -13.11 -1.97
CA ARG A 26 -6.98 -12.51 -3.16
C ARG A 26 -7.99 -11.75 -4.02
N GLN A 27 -9.24 -12.21 -4.08
CA GLN A 27 -10.31 -11.57 -4.82
C GLN A 27 -10.58 -10.15 -4.35
N SER A 28 -10.38 -9.85 -3.06
CA SER A 28 -10.50 -8.51 -2.50
C SER A 28 -9.46 -7.51 -3.03
N TYR A 29 -8.41 -8.00 -3.66
CA TYR A 29 -7.31 -7.21 -4.22
C TYR A 29 -7.24 -7.26 -5.76
N ALA A 30 -8.26 -7.83 -6.39
CA ALA A 30 -8.34 -7.98 -7.84
C ALA A 30 -8.76 -6.70 -8.58
N TYR A 31 -9.25 -5.69 -7.86
CA TYR A 31 -9.83 -4.46 -8.40
C TYR A 31 -9.47 -3.25 -7.52
N ASP A 32 -9.64 -2.07 -8.05
CA ASP A 32 -9.58 -0.79 -7.35
C ASP A 32 -10.87 0.02 -7.59
N ALA A 33 -10.84 1.34 -7.47
CA ALA A 33 -12.02 2.17 -7.75
C ALA A 33 -12.22 2.50 -9.25
N ALA A 34 -11.31 2.05 -10.13
CA ALA A 34 -11.47 2.20 -11.57
C ALA A 34 -12.49 1.19 -12.13
N VAL A 35 -13.19 1.59 -13.19
CA VAL A 35 -14.12 0.70 -13.91
C VAL A 35 -13.33 -0.12 -14.94
N LEU A 36 -12.49 -1.01 -14.46
CA LEU A 36 -11.64 -1.88 -15.28
C LEU A 36 -11.90 -3.36 -14.98
N LYS A 37 -11.42 -4.23 -15.87
CA LYS A 37 -11.56 -5.67 -15.67
C LYS A 37 -10.72 -6.13 -14.48
N PRO A 38 -11.32 -6.80 -13.49
CA PRO A 38 -10.58 -7.34 -12.34
C PRO A 38 -9.56 -8.40 -12.77
N MET A 39 -8.43 -8.45 -12.06
CA MET A 39 -7.41 -9.50 -12.22
C MET A 39 -7.01 -10.01 -10.83
N ILE A 40 -7.29 -11.27 -10.54
CA ILE A 40 -6.95 -11.88 -9.24
C ILE A 40 -5.43 -12.09 -9.18
N PRO A 41 -4.74 -11.53 -8.19
CA PRO A 41 -3.30 -11.74 -8.02
C PRO A 41 -2.98 -13.18 -7.64
N SER A 42 -1.75 -13.62 -7.89
CA SER A 42 -1.26 -14.93 -7.47
C SER A 42 -1.11 -15.04 -5.94
N LEU A 43 -0.76 -13.95 -5.30
CA LEU A 43 -0.54 -13.83 -3.86
C LEU A 43 -0.69 -12.37 -3.44
N VAL A 44 -1.02 -12.14 -2.17
CA VAL A 44 -0.95 -10.82 -1.57
C VAL A 44 -0.07 -10.90 -0.32
N VAL A 45 0.89 -9.99 -0.19
CA VAL A 45 1.84 -9.95 0.92
C VAL A 45 1.79 -8.58 1.58
N ARG A 46 1.67 -8.52 2.90
CA ARG A 46 1.56 -7.29 3.69
C ARG A 46 2.75 -7.13 4.65
N PRO A 47 3.87 -6.56 4.23
CA PRO A 47 4.96 -6.22 5.13
C PRO A 47 4.51 -5.22 6.21
N THR A 48 5.01 -5.37 7.43
CA THR A 48 4.76 -4.49 8.57
C THR A 48 6.00 -3.69 8.99
N GLU A 49 7.17 -4.08 8.49
CA GLU A 49 8.44 -3.37 8.67
C GLU A 49 9.11 -3.12 7.31
N VAL A 50 9.91 -2.05 7.22
CA VAL A 50 10.54 -1.61 5.97
C VAL A 50 11.53 -2.65 5.44
N GLU A 51 12.25 -3.31 6.33
CA GLU A 51 13.21 -4.37 6.01
C GLU A 51 12.52 -5.56 5.34
N GLN A 52 11.32 -5.93 5.83
CA GLN A 52 10.51 -6.99 5.23
C GLN A 52 10.07 -6.62 3.81
N LEU A 53 9.65 -5.35 3.59
CA LEU A 53 9.30 -4.86 2.26
C LEU A 53 10.48 -5.03 1.29
N GLY A 54 11.67 -4.60 1.69
CA GLY A 54 12.89 -4.75 0.89
C GLY A 54 13.19 -6.20 0.52
N GLN A 55 13.02 -7.12 1.47
CA GLN A 55 13.24 -8.55 1.25
C GLN A 55 12.18 -9.15 0.33
N VAL A 56 10.90 -8.80 0.48
CA VAL A 56 9.81 -9.26 -0.40
C VAL A 56 10.09 -8.82 -1.85
N VAL A 57 10.41 -7.54 -2.06
CA VAL A 57 10.73 -7.00 -3.40
C VAL A 57 11.93 -7.72 -4.00
N LYS A 58 13.01 -7.89 -3.23
CA LYS A 58 14.22 -8.59 -3.67
C LYS A 58 13.89 -10.01 -4.13
N ARG A 59 13.13 -10.76 -3.33
CA ARG A 59 12.78 -12.16 -3.67
C ARG A 59 11.89 -12.25 -4.90
N CYS A 60 10.90 -11.38 -5.04
CA CYS A 60 10.10 -11.32 -6.27
C CYS A 60 10.97 -11.03 -7.50
N TYR A 61 11.94 -10.10 -7.38
CA TYR A 61 12.86 -9.79 -8.46
C TYR A 61 13.77 -10.97 -8.83
N GLU A 62 14.35 -11.66 -7.85
CA GLU A 62 15.20 -12.84 -8.06
C GLU A 62 14.46 -14.00 -8.71
N GLU A 63 13.18 -14.19 -8.38
CA GLU A 63 12.31 -15.22 -8.96
C GLU A 63 11.65 -14.78 -10.29
N GLY A 64 11.87 -13.54 -10.75
CA GLY A 64 11.24 -13.00 -11.96
C GLY A 64 9.72 -12.89 -11.86
N VAL A 65 9.17 -12.73 -10.66
CA VAL A 65 7.73 -12.64 -10.41
C VAL A 65 7.29 -11.18 -10.50
N PRO A 66 6.28 -10.84 -11.32
CA PRO A 66 5.77 -9.47 -11.42
C PRO A 66 5.11 -9.03 -10.10
N MET A 67 5.25 -7.73 -9.80
CA MET A 67 4.76 -7.12 -8.56
C MET A 67 3.89 -5.91 -8.85
N THR A 68 2.84 -5.73 -8.05
CA THR A 68 2.05 -4.50 -8.00
C THR A 68 1.97 -4.02 -6.57
N VAL A 69 2.24 -2.73 -6.34
CA VAL A 69 2.14 -2.12 -5.01
C VAL A 69 0.74 -1.54 -4.82
N ARG A 70 0.17 -1.76 -3.63
CA ARG A 70 -1.18 -1.31 -3.29
C ARG A 70 -1.23 -0.68 -1.91
N GLY A 71 -1.82 0.51 -1.82
CA GLY A 71 -2.33 1.08 -0.57
C GLY A 71 -3.75 0.56 -0.29
N SER A 72 -4.72 1.46 -0.21
CA SER A 72 -6.13 1.09 0.00
C SER A 72 -6.91 0.81 -1.29
N GLY A 73 -6.31 1.03 -2.47
CA GLY A 73 -6.95 0.80 -3.76
C GLY A 73 -8.07 1.79 -4.10
N THR A 74 -7.92 3.03 -3.68
CA THR A 74 -8.90 4.12 -3.94
C THR A 74 -8.65 4.88 -5.23
N ASN A 75 -7.60 4.53 -5.97
CA ASN A 75 -7.23 5.14 -7.24
C ASN A 75 -8.26 4.81 -8.35
N LEU A 76 -8.38 5.72 -9.32
CA LEU A 76 -9.25 5.59 -10.49
C LEU A 76 -8.48 5.27 -11.78
N THR A 77 -7.20 4.92 -11.64
CA THR A 77 -6.26 4.73 -12.76
C THR A 77 -6.05 3.26 -13.14
N GLY A 78 -6.47 2.33 -12.27
CA GLY A 78 -6.17 0.90 -12.41
C GLY A 78 -4.75 0.53 -11.95
N GLY A 79 -3.98 1.47 -11.40
CA GLY A 79 -2.57 1.27 -11.05
C GLY A 79 -2.31 0.23 -9.96
N THR A 80 -3.36 -0.23 -9.25
CA THR A 80 -3.26 -1.29 -8.25
C THR A 80 -3.85 -2.63 -8.69
N ILE A 81 -4.39 -2.69 -9.91
CA ILE A 81 -4.88 -3.94 -10.50
C ILE A 81 -3.69 -4.72 -11.08
N PRO A 82 -3.54 -6.01 -10.76
CA PRO A 82 -2.50 -6.84 -11.35
C PRO A 82 -2.56 -6.88 -12.88
N ASP A 83 -1.42 -6.81 -13.55
CA ASP A 83 -1.34 -6.90 -15.01
C ASP A 83 -1.59 -8.34 -15.52
N CYS A 84 -1.24 -9.34 -14.70
CA CYS A 84 -1.46 -10.74 -15.01
C CYS A 84 -1.72 -11.57 -13.75
N SER A 85 -2.20 -12.80 -13.93
CA SER A 85 -2.55 -13.72 -12.85
C SER A 85 -1.37 -14.18 -11.99
N ASP A 86 -0.14 -14.01 -12.46
CA ASP A 86 1.08 -14.38 -11.71
C ASP A 86 1.62 -13.24 -10.84
N THR A 87 1.05 -12.04 -10.95
CA THR A 87 1.45 -10.86 -10.17
C THR A 87 1.22 -11.07 -8.67
N ILE A 88 2.20 -10.69 -7.87
CA ILE A 88 2.09 -10.57 -6.41
C ILE A 88 1.72 -9.12 -6.06
N VAL A 89 0.67 -8.94 -5.26
CA VAL A 89 0.31 -7.63 -4.70
C VAL A 89 1.05 -7.42 -3.38
N ILE A 90 1.78 -6.32 -3.27
CA ILE A 90 2.46 -5.90 -2.04
C ILE A 90 1.60 -4.81 -1.38
N LEU A 91 1.02 -5.12 -0.21
CA LEU A 91 0.21 -4.19 0.56
C LEU A 91 1.06 -3.31 1.46
N THR A 92 1.04 -2.03 1.23
CA THR A 92 1.74 -1.06 2.09
C THR A 92 0.96 -0.67 3.35
N THR A 93 -0.28 -1.11 3.50
CA THR A 93 -1.14 -0.79 4.65
C THR A 93 -0.61 -1.31 5.99
N GLY A 94 0.33 -2.26 5.98
CA GLY A 94 1.06 -2.71 7.17
C GLY A 94 2.09 -1.69 7.67
N LEU A 95 2.60 -0.84 6.79
CA LEU A 95 3.57 0.22 7.07
C LEU A 95 2.82 1.52 7.36
N ASN A 96 2.31 1.70 8.58
CA ASN A 96 1.33 2.75 8.90
C ASN A 96 1.72 3.62 10.10
N LYS A 97 3.01 3.74 10.39
CA LYS A 97 3.55 4.56 11.48
C LYS A 97 3.79 5.99 11.02
N ILE A 98 3.38 6.98 11.84
CA ILE A 98 3.86 8.37 11.75
C ILE A 98 5.14 8.39 12.59
N LEU A 99 6.29 8.60 11.93
CA LEU A 99 7.59 8.49 12.58
C LEU A 99 7.99 9.81 13.25
N GLU A 100 7.69 10.93 12.58
CA GLU A 100 8.02 12.26 13.07
C GLU A 100 7.05 13.31 12.51
N ILE A 101 6.73 14.32 13.30
CA ILE A 101 6.15 15.60 12.86
C ILE A 101 6.99 16.70 13.49
N ASN A 102 7.82 17.34 12.67
CA ASN A 102 8.68 18.46 13.06
C ASN A 102 7.91 19.78 12.86
N THR A 103 7.66 20.49 13.96
CA THR A 103 6.89 21.74 13.95
C THR A 103 7.73 22.98 13.68
N GLU A 104 9.06 22.88 13.79
CA GLU A 104 9.99 23.98 13.53
C GLU A 104 10.29 24.11 12.04
N ASP A 105 10.63 22.96 11.41
CA ASP A 105 10.99 22.90 9.99
C ASP A 105 9.81 22.54 9.08
N LEU A 106 8.62 22.32 9.65
CA LEU A 106 7.35 22.06 8.94
C LEU A 106 7.39 20.83 8.01
N TYR A 107 8.05 19.76 8.44
CA TYR A 107 8.03 18.48 7.73
C TYR A 107 7.51 17.33 8.60
N ALA A 108 7.16 16.23 7.97
CA ALA A 108 6.84 14.99 8.65
C ALA A 108 7.43 13.78 7.91
N THR A 109 7.87 12.79 8.69
CA THR A 109 8.28 11.48 8.20
C THR A 109 7.21 10.46 8.54
N VAL A 110 6.63 9.84 7.52
CA VAL A 110 5.55 8.87 7.66
C VAL A 110 5.78 7.65 6.79
N GLN A 111 5.27 6.50 7.20
CA GLN A 111 5.24 5.31 6.38
C GLN A 111 4.11 5.37 5.34
N PRO A 112 4.24 4.70 4.18
CA PRO A 112 3.32 4.84 3.04
C PRO A 112 1.88 4.41 3.30
N GLY A 113 1.65 3.50 4.25
CA GLY A 113 0.33 2.98 4.61
C GLY A 113 -0.44 3.84 5.61
N VAL A 114 0.12 4.97 6.05
CA VAL A 114 -0.60 5.90 6.94
C VAL A 114 -1.84 6.44 6.23
N ILE A 115 -3.01 6.33 6.88
CA ILE A 115 -4.26 6.88 6.35
C ILE A 115 -4.21 8.41 6.36
N THR A 116 -4.60 9.05 5.25
CA THR A 116 -4.54 10.49 5.05
C THR A 116 -5.24 11.28 6.16
N ALA A 117 -6.47 10.90 6.54
CA ALA A 117 -7.21 11.55 7.61
C ALA A 117 -6.52 11.41 8.98
N LYS A 118 -5.90 10.26 9.27
CA LYS A 118 -5.11 10.07 10.50
C LYS A 118 -3.91 11.01 10.56
N PHE A 119 -3.21 11.13 9.43
CA PHE A 119 -2.06 12.05 9.33
C PHE A 119 -2.51 13.50 9.50
N ALA A 120 -3.55 13.93 8.77
CA ALA A 120 -4.10 15.28 8.89
C ALA A 120 -4.51 15.61 10.32
N ALA A 121 -5.17 14.68 11.03
CA ALA A 121 -5.54 14.86 12.45
C ALA A 121 -4.31 14.98 13.37
N ALA A 122 -3.27 14.18 13.14
CA ALA A 122 -2.03 14.23 13.93
C ALA A 122 -1.28 15.56 13.73
N VAL A 123 -1.28 16.08 12.51
CA VAL A 123 -0.71 17.40 12.15
C VAL A 123 -1.52 18.52 12.81
N ALA A 124 -2.85 18.48 12.74
CA ALA A 124 -3.74 19.46 13.36
C ALA A 124 -3.60 19.50 14.88
N ALA A 125 -3.39 18.38 15.54
CA ALA A 125 -3.14 18.29 16.98
C ALA A 125 -1.85 19.02 17.42
N LYS A 126 -0.95 19.31 16.47
CA LYS A 126 0.26 20.11 16.69
C LYS A 126 0.11 21.57 16.25
N GLY A 127 -1.11 22.03 15.95
CA GLY A 127 -1.38 23.40 15.49
C GLY A 127 -0.98 23.68 14.05
N LEU A 128 -0.71 22.64 13.26
CA LEU A 128 -0.31 22.73 11.85
C LEU A 128 -1.46 22.31 10.93
N PHE A 129 -1.27 22.46 9.62
CA PHE A 129 -2.25 22.12 8.60
C PHE A 129 -1.61 21.28 7.50
N TYR A 130 -2.27 20.16 7.12
CA TYR A 130 -1.91 19.34 5.97
C TYR A 130 -2.86 19.65 4.82
N PRO A 131 -2.41 20.34 3.75
CA PRO A 131 -3.29 20.85 2.67
C PRO A 131 -3.99 19.76 1.84
N PRO A 132 -3.34 18.66 1.41
CA PRO A 132 -4.00 17.67 0.54
C PRO A 132 -5.22 17.04 1.22
N ASP A 133 -6.38 17.12 0.55
CA ASP A 133 -7.63 16.52 1.02
C ASP A 133 -8.38 15.79 -0.10
N PRO A 134 -7.83 14.69 -0.62
CA PRO A 134 -8.53 13.89 -1.62
C PRO A 134 -9.87 13.40 -1.08
N GLY A 135 -10.89 13.28 -1.95
CA GLY A 135 -12.22 12.80 -1.55
C GLY A 135 -12.22 11.45 -0.83
N SER A 136 -11.17 10.66 -1.02
CA SER A 136 -10.93 9.37 -0.36
C SER A 136 -10.11 9.46 0.93
N MET A 137 -9.86 10.65 1.49
CA MET A 137 -8.91 10.85 2.61
C MET A 137 -9.18 9.98 3.85
N SER A 138 -10.44 9.57 4.06
CA SER A 138 -10.80 8.68 5.18
C SER A 138 -10.23 7.26 5.07
N VAL A 139 -9.85 6.84 3.86
CA VAL A 139 -9.33 5.49 3.55
C VAL A 139 -8.06 5.51 2.72
N SER A 140 -7.77 6.56 1.94
CA SER A 140 -6.54 6.65 1.14
C SER A 140 -5.30 6.70 2.02
N THR A 141 -4.17 6.23 1.47
CA THR A 141 -2.89 6.20 2.17
C THR A 141 -1.95 7.29 1.63
N ILE A 142 -1.04 7.77 2.46
CA ILE A 142 -0.07 8.80 2.06
C ILE A 142 0.77 8.34 0.86
N GLY A 143 1.23 7.09 0.87
CA GLY A 143 1.98 6.53 -0.27
C GLY A 143 1.15 6.47 -1.55
N GLY A 144 -0.14 6.14 -1.46
CA GLY A 144 -1.07 6.17 -2.59
C GLY A 144 -1.30 7.59 -3.10
N ASN A 145 -1.47 8.56 -2.21
CA ASN A 145 -1.62 9.96 -2.59
C ASN A 145 -0.39 10.49 -3.36
N VAL A 146 0.81 10.14 -2.93
CA VAL A 146 2.06 10.51 -3.62
C VAL A 146 2.13 9.84 -4.99
N ALA A 147 1.83 8.54 -5.08
CA ALA A 147 1.90 7.79 -6.34
C ALA A 147 0.90 8.30 -7.39
N GLU A 148 -0.27 8.76 -6.96
CA GLU A 148 -1.36 9.23 -7.84
C GLU A 148 -1.40 10.77 -7.95
N SER A 149 -0.45 11.48 -7.37
CA SER A 149 -0.44 12.97 -7.31
C SER A 149 -1.75 13.54 -6.77
N SER A 150 -2.30 12.93 -5.73
CA SER A 150 -3.61 13.28 -5.18
C SER A 150 -3.57 14.60 -4.42
N GLY A 151 -4.29 15.62 -4.90
CA GLY A 151 -4.37 16.95 -4.26
C GLY A 151 -5.69 17.18 -3.52
N GLY A 152 -6.82 16.98 -4.20
CA GLY A 152 -8.15 17.28 -3.68
C GLY A 152 -8.51 18.76 -3.77
N LEU A 153 -9.56 19.19 -3.05
CA LEU A 153 -10.12 20.55 -3.13
C LEU A 153 -9.17 21.66 -2.66
N ARG A 154 -8.16 21.31 -1.85
CA ARG A 154 -7.17 22.25 -1.28
C ARG A 154 -5.76 22.05 -1.86
N GLY A 155 -5.63 21.13 -2.80
CA GLY A 155 -4.40 20.93 -3.56
C GLY A 155 -4.36 21.95 -4.71
N LEU A 156 -3.28 22.68 -4.79
CA LEU A 156 -2.99 23.63 -5.89
C LEU A 156 -2.13 22.94 -6.93
#